data_3f4649d49c52296e6b5f99cd0f6085fc
#
_entry.id   3f4649d49c52296e6b5f99cd0f6085fc
#
_cell.length_a   1.000
_cell.length_b   1.000
_cell.length_c   1.000
_cell.angle_alpha   90.00
_cell.angle_beta   90.00
_cell.angle_gamma   90.00
#
_symmetry.space_group_name_H-M   'P 1'
#
loop_
_entity.id
_entity.type
_entity.pdbx_description
1 polymer ?
#
loop_
_entity_poly.entity_id
_entity_poly.type
_entity_poly.pdbx_seq_one_letter_code
_entity_poly.pdbx_strand_id
1 'polypeptide(L)'
;MKKLNDKEKTPEIWLNYIKKDVRRLNIYKSQIRKKEDQLPSNEQDMLILENLNNYSPTDFEKIIVALFRDITSITHKIEGTRAIKDGGFDFWGEFILPAPLNYHIRFLGEVKRYRQTNSIGPGQVSRLVARLGRDEFGIYITTSYYTEQAQQEVLQDRYPVKLFSGIDVVNLFKEAQLITDDHKINPQWLDSVLNINERT
;
A
#
# COMPACT_ATOMS: atom_id res chain seq x y z
N MET A 1 29.56 37.35 30.54
CA MET A 1 28.38 36.94 29.80
C MET A 1 27.95 38.10 28.90
N LYS A 2 28.30 38.04 27.61
CA LYS A 2 27.82 39.03 26.64
C LYS A 2 26.37 38.66 26.27
N LYS A 3 25.40 39.55 26.52
CA LYS A 3 24.06 39.45 26.00
C LYS A 3 24.14 39.45 24.46
N LEU A 4 23.79 38.35 23.85
CA LEU A 4 23.57 38.28 22.41
C LEU A 4 22.45 39.28 22.06
N ASN A 5 22.76 40.19 21.18
CA ASN A 5 21.88 41.26 20.75
C ASN A 5 20.91 40.65 19.72
N ASP A 6 19.62 40.63 20.02
CA ASP A 6 18.51 40.05 19.23
C ASP A 6 18.28 40.70 17.86
N LYS A 7 19.28 41.32 17.25
CA LYS A 7 19.19 42.00 15.95
C LYS A 7 20.07 41.42 14.87
N GLU A 8 20.75 40.31 15.09
CA GLU A 8 21.38 39.60 13.96
C GLU A 8 20.29 38.88 13.14
N LYS A 9 20.02 39.46 11.98
CA LYS A 9 19.12 38.82 10.97
C LYS A 9 19.62 37.41 10.72
N THR A 10 18.74 36.45 10.93
CA THR A 10 18.99 35.03 10.55
C THR A 10 19.57 35.01 9.15
N PRO A 11 20.76 34.42 8.93
CA PRO A 11 21.39 34.40 7.61
C PRO A 11 20.40 33.89 6.56
N GLU A 12 20.38 34.52 5.39
CA GLU A 12 19.43 34.23 4.31
C GLU A 12 19.45 32.75 3.92
N ILE A 13 20.62 32.11 4.02
CA ILE A 13 20.80 30.67 3.78
C ILE A 13 19.96 29.83 4.75
N TRP A 14 19.85 30.22 6.02
CA TRP A 14 19.03 29.52 7.02
C TRP A 14 17.53 29.74 6.77
N LEU A 15 17.15 30.95 6.39
CA LEU A 15 15.78 31.27 6.02
C LEU A 15 15.33 30.45 4.81
N ASN A 16 16.19 30.27 3.82
CA ASN A 16 15.92 29.45 2.65
C ASN A 16 15.81 27.96 3.00
N TYR A 17 16.63 27.48 3.94
CA TYR A 17 16.57 26.13 4.45
C TYR A 17 15.24 25.85 5.18
N ILE A 18 14.87 26.74 6.10
CA ILE A 18 13.60 26.68 6.84
C ILE A 18 12.39 26.73 5.87
N LYS A 19 12.40 27.64 4.90
CA LYS A 19 11.35 27.71 3.88
C LYS A 19 11.22 26.42 3.07
N LYS A 20 12.35 25.78 2.74
CA LYS A 20 12.38 24.50 2.04
C LYS A 20 11.77 23.38 2.86
N ASP A 21 12.07 23.33 4.17
CA ASP A 21 11.53 22.32 5.07
C ASP A 21 10.03 22.55 5.35
N VAL A 22 9.59 23.79 5.53
CA VAL A 22 8.17 24.13 5.67
C VAL A 22 7.41 23.74 4.39
N ARG A 23 7.98 23.97 3.21
CA ARG A 23 7.37 23.56 1.94
C ARG A 23 7.26 22.04 1.81
N ARG A 24 8.30 21.29 2.24
CA ARG A 24 8.26 19.82 2.29
C ARG A 24 7.17 19.32 3.24
N LEU A 25 7.10 19.86 4.45
CA LEU A 25 6.06 19.52 5.43
C LEU A 25 4.65 19.76 4.88
N ASN A 26 4.43 20.84 4.15
CA ASN A 26 3.14 21.13 3.53
C ASN A 26 2.82 20.14 2.39
N ILE A 27 3.81 19.74 1.59
CA ILE A 27 3.63 18.71 0.57
C ILE A 27 3.26 17.38 1.22
N TYR A 28 3.94 16.96 2.30
CA TYR A 28 3.61 15.75 3.02
C TYR A 28 2.20 15.79 3.60
N LYS A 29 1.82 16.90 4.24
CA LYS A 29 0.46 17.07 4.78
C LYS A 29 -0.62 16.96 3.71
N SER A 30 -0.37 17.44 2.50
CA SER A 30 -1.32 17.33 1.39
C SER A 30 -1.47 15.90 0.85
N GLN A 31 -0.54 15.00 1.15
CA GLN A 31 -0.58 13.60 0.74
C GLN A 31 -1.26 12.69 1.77
N ILE A 32 -1.52 13.21 2.99
CA ILE A 32 -2.22 12.46 4.02
C ILE A 32 -3.72 12.51 3.73
N ARG A 33 -4.29 11.33 3.52
CA ARG A 33 -5.72 11.18 3.23
C ARG A 33 -6.52 11.01 4.53
N LYS A 34 -7.68 11.65 4.61
CA LYS A 34 -8.65 11.40 5.67
C LYS A 34 -9.26 10.00 5.51
N LYS A 35 -9.93 9.51 6.54
CA LYS A 35 -10.60 8.22 6.50
C LYS A 35 -11.60 8.13 5.34
N GLU A 36 -12.37 9.18 5.12
CA GLU A 36 -13.41 9.26 4.10
C GLU A 36 -12.83 9.17 2.68
N ASP A 37 -11.60 9.66 2.48
CA ASP A 37 -10.88 9.61 1.20
C ASP A 37 -10.21 8.25 0.93
N GLN A 38 -10.18 7.38 1.93
CA GLN A 38 -9.55 6.06 1.87
C GLN A 38 -10.56 4.92 1.72
N LEU A 39 -11.84 5.21 1.87
CA LEU A 39 -12.92 4.24 1.75
C LEU A 39 -13.87 4.64 0.62
N PRO A 40 -14.55 3.68 -0.02
CA PRO A 40 -15.57 3.98 -1.01
C PRO A 40 -16.67 4.88 -0.44
N SER A 41 -17.12 5.86 -1.22
CA SER A 41 -18.20 6.78 -0.85
C SER A 41 -19.52 6.46 -1.55
N ASN A 42 -19.50 5.69 -2.64
CA ASN A 42 -20.67 5.26 -3.36
C ASN A 42 -21.06 3.81 -3.02
N GLU A 43 -22.32 3.50 -3.15
CA GLU A 43 -22.88 2.18 -2.78
C GLU A 43 -22.28 1.02 -3.58
N GLN A 44 -22.03 1.21 -4.86
CA GLN A 44 -21.50 0.18 -5.75
C GLN A 44 -20.09 -0.25 -5.32
N ASP A 45 -19.23 0.71 -5.02
CA ASP A 45 -17.86 0.45 -4.58
C ASP A 45 -17.83 -0.13 -3.15
N MET A 46 -18.79 0.27 -2.31
CA MET A 46 -18.96 -0.33 -0.99
C MET A 46 -19.33 -1.80 -1.09
N LEU A 47 -20.21 -2.19 -2.01
CA LEU A 47 -20.57 -3.60 -2.24
C LEU A 47 -19.35 -4.43 -2.67
N ILE A 48 -18.49 -3.90 -3.53
CA ILE A 48 -17.24 -4.59 -3.93
C ILE A 48 -16.37 -4.85 -2.71
N LEU A 49 -16.17 -3.82 -1.87
CA LEU A 49 -15.33 -3.92 -0.68
C LEU A 49 -15.92 -4.88 0.37
N GLU A 50 -17.24 -4.88 0.55
CA GLU A 50 -17.96 -5.80 1.42
C GLU A 50 -17.84 -7.25 0.93
N ASN A 51 -17.95 -7.48 -0.36
CA ASN A 51 -17.72 -8.79 -0.95
C ASN A 51 -16.33 -9.32 -0.62
N LEU A 52 -15.29 -8.48 -0.74
CA LEU A 52 -13.91 -8.85 -0.37
C LEU A 52 -13.79 -9.19 1.13
N ASN A 53 -14.53 -8.50 1.98
CA ASN A 53 -14.56 -8.77 3.42
C ASN A 53 -15.26 -10.08 3.82
N ASN A 54 -15.98 -10.73 2.91
CA ASN A 54 -16.62 -12.01 3.16
C ASN A 54 -15.68 -13.22 2.95
N TYR A 55 -14.56 -13.04 2.23
CA TYR A 55 -13.56 -14.10 2.07
C TYR A 55 -12.76 -14.31 3.37
N SER A 56 -12.17 -15.49 3.51
CA SER A 56 -11.21 -15.73 4.60
C SER A 56 -9.97 -14.84 4.43
N PRO A 57 -9.20 -14.55 5.49
CA PRO A 57 -7.94 -13.82 5.34
C PRO A 57 -7.00 -14.47 4.31
N THR A 58 -6.86 -15.77 4.36
CA THR A 58 -6.00 -16.52 3.42
C THR A 58 -6.50 -16.45 1.98
N ASP A 59 -7.83 -16.51 1.76
CA ASP A 59 -8.36 -16.38 0.41
C ASP A 59 -8.23 -14.95 -0.10
N PHE A 60 -8.39 -13.96 0.76
CA PHE A 60 -8.13 -12.57 0.40
C PHE A 60 -6.67 -12.33 0.00
N GLU A 61 -5.71 -12.94 0.70
CA GLU A 61 -4.28 -12.92 0.30
C GLU A 61 -4.09 -13.50 -1.10
N LYS A 62 -4.69 -14.66 -1.42
CA LYS A 62 -4.63 -15.27 -2.76
C LYS A 62 -5.24 -14.37 -3.83
N ILE A 63 -6.40 -13.76 -3.54
CA ILE A 63 -7.09 -12.83 -4.41
C ILE A 63 -6.20 -11.63 -4.73
N ILE A 64 -5.55 -11.04 -3.74
CA ILE A 64 -4.66 -9.89 -3.94
C ILE A 64 -3.41 -10.28 -4.75
N VAL A 65 -2.81 -11.44 -4.46
CA VAL A 65 -1.65 -11.95 -5.24
C VAL A 65 -2.01 -12.14 -6.71
N ALA A 66 -3.18 -12.74 -6.99
CA ALA A 66 -3.67 -12.93 -8.36
C ALA A 66 -3.96 -11.59 -9.04
N LEU A 67 -4.61 -10.65 -8.34
CA LEU A 67 -4.89 -9.31 -8.84
C LEU A 67 -3.60 -8.60 -9.27
N PHE A 68 -2.55 -8.65 -8.45
CA PHE A 68 -1.27 -8.04 -8.79
C PHE A 68 -0.57 -8.71 -9.98
N ARG A 69 -0.77 -10.01 -10.20
CA ARG A 69 -0.29 -10.69 -11.42
C ARG A 69 -0.98 -10.17 -12.66
N ASP A 70 -2.27 -9.91 -12.59
CA ASP A 70 -3.09 -9.53 -13.74
C ASP A 70 -2.95 -8.03 -14.10
N ILE A 71 -2.77 -7.16 -13.10
CA ILE A 71 -2.64 -5.70 -13.32
C ILE A 71 -1.29 -5.35 -13.94
N THR A 72 -0.23 -6.08 -13.62
CA THR A 72 1.13 -5.62 -13.91
C THR A 72 1.76 -6.38 -15.04
N SER A 73 1.80 -5.76 -16.23
CA SER A 73 2.62 -6.23 -17.35
C SER A 73 4.13 -6.13 -17.11
N ILE A 74 4.55 -5.45 -16.03
CA ILE A 74 5.95 -5.19 -15.68
C ILE A 74 6.47 -6.17 -14.61
N THR A 75 5.59 -6.96 -13.99
CA THR A 75 6.01 -7.94 -13.00
C THR A 75 6.47 -9.23 -13.66
N HIS A 76 7.67 -9.66 -13.27
CA HIS A 76 8.21 -10.92 -13.74
C HIS A 76 7.74 -12.10 -12.87
N LYS A 77 7.61 -11.86 -11.57
CA LYS A 77 7.28 -12.91 -10.62
C LYS A 77 6.52 -12.33 -9.43
N ILE A 78 5.38 -12.93 -9.09
CA ILE A 78 4.67 -12.65 -7.85
C ILE A 78 4.30 -13.99 -7.22
N GLU A 79 4.71 -14.20 -5.99
CA GLU A 79 4.43 -15.41 -5.22
C GLU A 79 3.88 -15.06 -3.86
N GLY A 80 2.78 -15.73 -3.46
CA GLY A 80 2.32 -15.75 -2.09
C GLY A 80 3.27 -16.56 -1.20
N THR A 81 3.46 -16.14 0.03
CA THR A 81 4.16 -16.96 1.02
C THR A 81 3.19 -18.02 1.56
N ARG A 82 3.68 -19.23 1.81
CA ARG A 82 2.90 -20.23 2.56
C ARG A 82 2.77 -19.73 3.99
N ALA A 83 1.61 -19.90 4.61
CA ALA A 83 1.27 -19.46 5.98
C ALA A 83 2.18 -20.03 7.09
N ILE A 84 3.31 -20.62 6.77
CA ILE A 84 4.21 -21.28 7.69
C ILE A 84 5.48 -20.46 7.87
N LYS A 85 5.51 -19.70 8.96
CA LYS A 85 6.73 -19.29 9.72
C LYS A 85 7.79 -18.38 9.09
N ASP A 86 7.76 -18.01 7.82
CA ASP A 86 8.96 -17.51 7.18
C ASP A 86 8.86 -16.04 6.76
N GLY A 87 9.10 -15.16 7.70
CA GLY A 87 9.46 -13.77 7.40
C GLY A 87 8.40 -12.69 7.66
N GLY A 88 7.12 -13.03 7.88
CA GLY A 88 6.06 -12.09 8.28
C GLY A 88 5.67 -11.07 7.23
N PHE A 89 5.67 -11.46 5.97
CA PHE A 89 5.00 -10.83 4.83
C PHE A 89 4.16 -11.89 4.12
N ASP A 90 3.11 -11.45 3.41
CA ASP A 90 2.13 -12.36 2.82
C ASP A 90 2.48 -12.74 1.37
N PHE A 91 3.20 -11.87 0.65
CA PHE A 91 3.67 -12.13 -0.71
C PHE A 91 4.92 -11.33 -1.04
N TRP A 92 5.59 -11.72 -2.11
CA TRP A 92 6.73 -11.00 -2.67
C TRP A 92 6.69 -11.05 -4.20
N GLY A 93 7.44 -10.16 -4.82
CA GLY A 93 7.57 -10.14 -6.26
C GLY A 93 8.72 -9.28 -6.74
N GLU A 94 8.88 -9.23 -8.06
CA GLU A 94 9.88 -8.43 -8.73
C GLU A 94 9.28 -7.67 -9.90
N PHE A 95 9.59 -6.40 -9.98
CA PHE A 95 9.40 -5.61 -11.19
C PHE A 95 10.69 -5.62 -12.01
N ILE A 96 10.57 -5.78 -13.31
CA ILE A 96 11.71 -5.68 -14.22
C ILE A 96 11.59 -4.40 -15.02
N LEU A 97 12.57 -3.53 -14.88
CA LEU A 97 12.71 -2.40 -15.78
C LEU A 97 13.17 -2.93 -17.15
N PRO A 98 12.54 -2.50 -18.25
CA PRO A 98 12.86 -3.02 -19.59
C PRO A 98 14.26 -2.63 -20.03
N ALA A 99 14.72 -3.26 -21.12
CA ALA A 99 15.98 -2.88 -21.77
C ALA A 99 15.99 -1.39 -22.12
N PRO A 100 17.16 -0.73 -22.03
CA PRO A 100 18.50 -1.27 -21.76
C PRO A 100 18.83 -1.46 -20.27
N LEU A 101 17.93 -1.08 -19.34
CA LEU A 101 18.23 -1.09 -17.90
C LEU A 101 18.29 -2.49 -17.33
N ASN A 102 17.37 -3.38 -17.71
CA ASN A 102 17.29 -4.78 -17.24
C ASN A 102 17.48 -4.90 -15.72
N TYR A 103 16.86 -4.00 -14.96
CA TYR A 103 17.04 -3.93 -13.51
C TYR A 103 15.85 -4.53 -12.78
N HIS A 104 16.12 -5.36 -11.79
CA HIS A 104 15.09 -6.01 -10.96
C HIS A 104 14.89 -5.23 -9.67
N ILE A 105 13.65 -4.88 -9.38
CA ILE A 105 13.26 -4.22 -8.13
C ILE A 105 12.36 -5.17 -7.36
N ARG A 106 12.86 -5.70 -6.26
CA ARG A 106 12.12 -6.61 -5.42
C ARG A 106 11.17 -5.87 -4.48
N PHE A 107 10.02 -6.47 -4.19
CA PHE A 107 9.08 -5.96 -3.21
C PHE A 107 8.55 -7.05 -2.29
N LEU A 108 8.16 -6.65 -1.07
CA LEU A 108 7.46 -7.47 -0.11
C LEU A 108 6.06 -6.90 0.11
N GLY A 109 5.05 -7.75 0.23
CA GLY A 109 3.67 -7.36 0.42
C GLY A 109 3.08 -7.89 1.72
N GLU A 110 2.32 -7.06 2.40
CA GLU A 110 1.49 -7.39 3.57
C GLU A 110 0.05 -7.07 3.26
N VAL A 111 -0.87 -7.99 3.57
CA VAL A 111 -2.30 -7.88 3.27
C VAL A 111 -3.11 -7.99 4.55
N LYS A 112 -4.00 -7.04 4.81
CA LYS A 112 -4.87 -7.05 5.98
C LYS A 112 -6.32 -6.83 5.58
N ARG A 113 -7.10 -7.91 5.64
CA ARG A 113 -8.54 -7.87 5.49
C ARG A 113 -9.19 -7.38 6.78
N TYR A 114 -9.49 -6.09 6.84
CA TYR A 114 -10.12 -5.47 8.00
C TYR A 114 -11.47 -4.88 7.62
N ARG A 115 -12.41 -4.90 8.58
CA ARG A 115 -13.66 -4.14 8.45
C ARG A 115 -13.35 -2.64 8.46
N GLN A 116 -14.18 -1.84 7.83
CA GLN A 116 -14.03 -0.37 7.74
C GLN A 116 -14.03 0.36 9.10
N THR A 117 -14.34 -0.35 10.19
CA THR A 117 -14.23 0.16 11.56
C THR A 117 -12.82 0.06 12.14
N ASN A 118 -11.96 -0.78 11.56
CA ASN A 118 -10.62 -1.04 12.06
C ASN A 118 -9.59 -0.36 11.16
N SER A 119 -8.64 0.34 11.76
CA SER A 119 -7.57 1.04 11.02
C SER A 119 -6.25 0.28 11.08
N ILE A 120 -5.37 0.61 10.14
CA ILE A 120 -3.95 0.24 10.17
C ILE A 120 -3.18 1.38 10.83
N GLY A 121 -2.51 1.07 11.93
CA GLY A 121 -1.66 2.01 12.66
C GLY A 121 -0.17 1.90 12.31
N PRO A 122 0.67 2.79 12.85
CA PRO A 122 2.11 2.83 12.57
C PRO A 122 2.84 1.53 12.85
N GLY A 123 2.57 0.91 14.00
CA GLY A 123 3.25 -0.33 14.39
C GLY A 123 2.99 -1.53 13.48
N GLN A 124 1.91 -1.52 12.70
CA GLN A 124 1.64 -2.55 11.70
C GLN A 124 2.47 -2.31 10.44
N VAL A 125 2.56 -1.06 9.98
CA VAL A 125 3.39 -0.69 8.82
C VAL A 125 4.88 -0.88 9.12
N SER A 126 5.33 -0.47 10.29
CA SER A 126 6.73 -0.60 10.73
C SER A 126 7.22 -2.06 10.74
N ARG A 127 6.35 -3.04 10.96
CA ARG A 127 6.70 -4.46 10.87
C ARG A 127 7.11 -4.87 9.45
N LEU A 128 6.43 -4.37 8.44
CA LEU A 128 6.83 -4.60 7.04
C LEU A 128 8.13 -3.86 6.75
N VAL A 129 8.23 -2.60 7.16
CA VAL A 129 9.45 -1.77 6.96
C VAL A 129 10.69 -2.47 7.54
N ALA A 130 10.59 -3.06 8.73
CA ALA A 130 11.70 -3.75 9.38
C ALA A 130 12.21 -4.99 8.63
N ARG A 131 11.47 -5.48 7.63
CA ARG A 131 11.83 -6.64 6.81
C ARG A 131 12.41 -6.28 5.46
N LEU A 132 12.28 -5.01 5.06
CA LEU A 132 12.76 -4.56 3.76
C LEU A 132 14.29 -4.54 3.74
N GLY A 133 14.86 -5.14 2.72
CA GLY A 133 16.27 -4.97 2.37
C GLY A 133 16.55 -3.59 1.78
N ARG A 134 17.83 -3.30 1.50
CA ARG A 134 18.26 -1.98 1.00
C ARG A 134 17.62 -1.60 -0.33
N ASP A 135 17.43 -2.59 -1.20
CA ASP A 135 16.95 -2.42 -2.58
C ASP A 135 15.52 -2.94 -2.74
N GLU A 136 14.79 -3.08 -1.63
CA GLU A 136 13.42 -3.57 -1.60
C GLU A 136 12.46 -2.46 -1.21
N PHE A 137 11.22 -2.55 -1.72
CA PHE A 137 10.15 -1.71 -1.24
C PHE A 137 8.97 -2.55 -0.73
N GLY A 138 8.12 -1.93 0.07
CA GLY A 138 6.95 -2.55 0.66
C GLY A 138 5.67 -2.17 -0.06
N ILE A 139 4.75 -3.12 -0.12
CA ILE A 139 3.36 -2.90 -0.52
C ILE A 139 2.48 -3.33 0.65
N TYR A 140 1.77 -2.38 1.27
CA TYR A 140 0.82 -2.68 2.33
C TYR A 140 -0.59 -2.47 1.84
N ILE A 141 -1.44 -3.49 1.96
CA ILE A 141 -2.78 -3.50 1.38
C ILE A 141 -3.80 -3.77 2.49
N THR A 142 -4.89 -2.99 2.51
CA THR A 142 -6.00 -3.26 3.42
C THR A 142 -7.35 -2.98 2.77
N THR A 143 -8.38 -3.71 3.17
CA THR A 143 -9.78 -3.38 2.87
C THR A 143 -10.34 -2.24 3.73
N SER A 144 -9.51 -1.63 4.56
CA SER A 144 -9.86 -0.54 5.47
C SER A 144 -9.05 0.72 5.18
N TYR A 145 -8.62 1.43 6.19
CA TYR A 145 -7.91 2.71 6.08
C TYR A 145 -6.69 2.77 7.02
N TYR A 146 -5.78 3.67 6.72
CA TYR A 146 -4.60 3.97 7.52
C TYR A 146 -4.87 5.17 8.43
N THR A 147 -4.40 5.11 9.66
CA THR A 147 -4.42 6.28 10.53
C THR A 147 -3.56 7.40 9.94
N GLU A 148 -3.84 8.64 10.31
CA GLU A 148 -3.02 9.79 9.93
C GLU A 148 -1.56 9.58 10.33
N GLN A 149 -1.33 9.08 11.56
CA GLN A 149 0.02 8.81 12.07
C GLN A 149 0.76 7.77 11.22
N ALA A 150 0.11 6.68 10.80
CA ALA A 150 0.75 5.67 9.94
C ALA A 150 1.20 6.27 8.60
N GLN A 151 0.36 7.12 8.00
CA GLN A 151 0.70 7.81 6.76
C GLN A 151 1.83 8.84 6.97
N GLN A 152 1.80 9.58 8.09
CA GLN A 152 2.85 10.56 8.43
C GLN A 152 4.22 9.90 8.56
N GLU A 153 4.33 8.78 9.29
CA GLU A 153 5.58 8.06 9.47
C GLU A 153 6.16 7.58 8.14
N VAL A 154 5.32 6.99 7.26
CA VAL A 154 5.76 6.56 5.93
C VAL A 154 6.34 7.73 5.11
N LEU A 155 5.67 8.89 5.14
CA LEU A 155 6.07 10.05 4.35
C LEU A 155 7.28 10.78 4.94
N GLN A 156 7.32 10.98 6.27
CA GLN A 156 8.36 11.75 6.94
C GLN A 156 9.69 10.98 7.02
N ASP A 157 9.60 9.69 7.37
CA ASP A 157 10.76 8.81 7.48
C ASP A 157 11.19 8.25 6.13
N ARG A 158 10.43 8.56 5.07
CA ARG A 158 10.69 8.13 3.69
C ARG A 158 10.80 6.62 3.56
N TYR A 159 9.95 5.91 4.30
CA TYR A 159 9.89 4.47 4.14
C TYR A 159 9.48 4.12 2.71
N PRO A 160 10.18 3.20 2.06
CA PRO A 160 9.87 2.78 0.70
C PRO A 160 8.65 1.84 0.71
N VAL A 161 7.51 2.32 1.21
CA VAL A 161 6.27 1.54 1.32
C VAL A 161 5.13 2.28 0.63
N LYS A 162 4.43 1.57 -0.25
CA LYS A 162 3.17 2.02 -0.85
C LYS A 162 2.01 1.47 -0.04
N LEU A 163 1.12 2.37 0.39
CA LEU A 163 -0.10 2.04 1.11
C LEU A 163 -1.30 2.02 0.16
N PHE A 164 -2.02 0.88 0.12
CA PHE A 164 -3.27 0.72 -0.61
C PHE A 164 -4.41 0.54 0.40
N SER A 165 -5.32 1.50 0.45
CA SER A 165 -6.51 1.49 1.30
C SER A 165 -7.70 0.82 0.60
N GLY A 166 -8.86 0.74 1.26
CA GLY A 166 -10.05 0.11 0.70
C GLY A 166 -10.47 0.65 -0.66
N ILE A 167 -10.47 1.98 -0.84
CA ILE A 167 -10.81 2.56 -2.16
C ILE A 167 -9.75 2.23 -3.22
N ASP A 168 -8.47 2.18 -2.82
CA ASP A 168 -7.40 1.84 -3.75
C ASP A 168 -7.57 0.39 -4.24
N VAL A 169 -7.93 -0.54 -3.34
CA VAL A 169 -8.20 -1.94 -3.71
C VAL A 169 -9.36 -2.04 -4.70
N VAL A 170 -10.47 -1.33 -4.46
CA VAL A 170 -11.60 -1.30 -5.41
C VAL A 170 -11.16 -0.76 -6.77
N ASN A 171 -10.37 0.31 -6.79
CA ASN A 171 -9.87 0.89 -8.05
C ASN A 171 -8.95 -0.08 -8.81
N LEU A 172 -8.10 -0.85 -8.12
CA LEU A 172 -7.27 -1.88 -8.74
C LEU A 172 -8.12 -2.96 -9.45
N PHE A 173 -9.23 -3.41 -8.83
CA PHE A 173 -10.15 -4.36 -9.47
C PHE A 173 -10.84 -3.77 -10.71
N LYS A 174 -11.19 -2.47 -10.68
CA LYS A 174 -11.76 -1.76 -11.82
C LYS A 174 -10.76 -1.63 -12.96
N GLU A 175 -9.52 -1.22 -12.65
CA GLU A 175 -8.43 -1.10 -13.63
C GLU A 175 -8.11 -2.44 -14.29
N ALA A 176 -8.17 -3.53 -13.52
CA ALA A 176 -8.02 -4.89 -14.03
C ALA A 176 -9.24 -5.39 -14.85
N GLN A 177 -10.32 -4.60 -14.94
CA GLN A 177 -11.58 -5.00 -15.57
C GLN A 177 -12.19 -6.28 -14.99
N LEU A 178 -11.99 -6.50 -13.69
CA LEU A 178 -12.47 -7.66 -12.95
C LEU A 178 -13.79 -7.41 -12.23
N ILE A 179 -14.46 -6.30 -12.51
CA ILE A 179 -15.78 -5.98 -11.97
C ILE A 179 -16.84 -6.21 -13.05
N THR A 180 -17.86 -6.95 -12.71
CA THR A 180 -19.03 -7.22 -13.57
C THR A 180 -20.02 -6.06 -13.56
N ASP A 181 -20.97 -6.05 -14.50
CA ASP A 181 -22.01 -5.00 -14.61
C ASP A 181 -22.90 -4.91 -13.35
N ASP A 182 -23.04 -6.00 -12.61
CA ASP A 182 -23.76 -6.04 -11.33
C ASP A 182 -22.87 -5.70 -10.11
N HIS A 183 -21.75 -5.04 -10.36
CA HIS A 183 -20.80 -4.53 -9.35
C HIS A 183 -20.19 -5.61 -8.43
N LYS A 184 -20.01 -6.80 -8.96
CA LYS A 184 -19.30 -7.89 -8.25
C LYS A 184 -17.96 -8.16 -8.89
N ILE A 185 -17.08 -8.75 -8.12
CA ILE A 185 -15.83 -9.29 -8.69
C ILE A 185 -16.21 -10.47 -9.59
N ASN A 186 -15.60 -10.54 -10.76
CA ASN A 186 -15.87 -11.59 -11.76
C ASN A 186 -15.79 -12.98 -11.13
N PRO A 187 -16.93 -13.72 -11.04
CA PRO A 187 -16.98 -15.02 -10.37
C PRO A 187 -16.08 -16.07 -11.03
N GLN A 188 -15.97 -16.06 -12.36
CA GLN A 188 -15.14 -17.01 -13.09
C GLN A 188 -13.66 -16.80 -12.78
N TRP A 189 -13.23 -15.54 -12.67
CA TRP A 189 -11.89 -15.20 -12.25
C TRP A 189 -11.63 -15.62 -10.80
N LEU A 190 -12.56 -15.35 -9.87
CA LEU A 190 -12.44 -15.77 -8.47
C LEU A 190 -12.33 -17.30 -8.34
N ASP A 191 -13.17 -18.04 -9.06
CA ASP A 191 -13.12 -19.50 -9.07
C ASP A 191 -11.76 -20.00 -9.58
N SER A 192 -11.21 -19.37 -10.62
CA SER A 192 -9.87 -19.73 -11.10
C SER A 192 -8.78 -19.48 -10.05
N VAL A 193 -8.90 -18.41 -9.24
CA VAL A 193 -7.92 -18.05 -8.21
C VAL A 193 -8.02 -18.96 -6.98
N LEU A 194 -9.23 -19.25 -6.54
CA LEU A 194 -9.45 -19.94 -5.27
C LEU A 194 -9.37 -21.48 -5.41
N ASN A 195 -9.75 -22.03 -6.59
CA ASN A 195 -9.80 -23.49 -6.81
C ASN A 195 -8.50 -24.07 -7.40
N ILE A 196 -7.49 -23.25 -7.67
CA ILE A 196 -6.18 -23.75 -8.18
C ILE A 196 -5.52 -24.75 -7.21
N ASN A 197 -5.81 -24.67 -5.91
CA ASN A 197 -5.17 -25.49 -4.88
C ASN A 197 -5.84 -26.85 -4.62
N GLU A 198 -6.96 -27.16 -5.28
CA GLU A 198 -7.58 -28.50 -5.15
C GLU A 198 -7.06 -29.51 -6.19
N ARG A 199 -6.18 -29.08 -7.11
CA ARG A 199 -5.68 -29.92 -8.21
C ARG A 199 -4.17 -30.23 -8.17
N THR A 200 -3.49 -29.88 -7.08
CA THR A 200 -2.11 -30.24 -6.81
C THR A 200 -1.97 -30.94 -5.47
#